data_587d84d445d65793c3d25072041a1eac
#
_entry.id   587d84d445d65793c3d25072041a1eac
#
_cell.length_a   1.000
_cell.length_b   1.000
_cell.length_c   1.000
_cell.angle_alpha   90.00
_cell.angle_beta   90.00
_cell.angle_gamma   90.00
#
_symmetry.space_group_name_H-M   'P 1'
#
loop_
_entity.id
_entity.type
_entity.pdbx_description
1 polymer ?
#
loop_
_entity_poly.entity_id
_entity_poly.type
_entity_poly.pdbx_seq_one_letter_code
_entity_poly.pdbx_strand_id
1 'polypeptide(L)'
;MTFSFSSRPKAFILWILAFSTSLLAPSLLFAATITGKTLFDGAAGENPKIDMAADPVCKLLHPSDFFAERVVVNPNKTLKNVFVYVKEGLDNQAFPAPAVPATLDQKGCWYMPHVLGMQANQKLEITNSDPTLHNIHAFAKNSPEFNLGMPLQGMKLEKTFSNPEVMVKMKCDVHPWMNGYIGVLNHPFFSVTNEEGVFKIENVPPGEYVLEAWHETYGTKTAKVVVQEGAEAKVDFQFSSREIVDEASGLKITASVPKLARTQHFDDSQALNLPHPKPQWWLPESISTYGKKIDQLFYLILWITGVIFVGVQGALLFFLFRYRAREGKKATYTHGNNRVEVIWTVIPAIILVFLTIWSQKVWSEIRGGVPQGAFPIEIQAEQFAWNVRYAGPDGKFGTADDIKTINQLHIPVGKPVRVRLTSIGKDGKHPVIHSFFLPEVRLKQDVVPGMTIDVWFEATRTGKYEIACSQFCGLGHYRMRGFLSIHSQEGFEAWLKESA
;
A
#
# COMPACT_ATOMS: atom_id res chain seq x y z
N MET A 1 40.62 83.84 4.62
CA MET A 1 41.54 84.11 3.50
C MET A 1 40.89 83.46 2.27
N THR A 2 40.01 84.17 1.59
CA THR A 2 40.11 85.11 0.46
C THR A 2 41.03 84.65 -0.64
N PHE A 3 40.45 84.32 -1.80
CA PHE A 3 40.70 84.84 -3.15
C PHE A 3 40.02 83.88 -4.11
N SER A 4 38.95 84.15 -4.84
CA SER A 4 38.62 85.19 -5.84
C SER A 4 39.15 84.88 -7.26
N PHE A 5 38.18 84.75 -8.16
CA PHE A 5 38.10 85.12 -9.59
C PHE A 5 38.98 84.39 -10.64
N SER A 6 38.42 83.84 -11.69
CA SER A 6 38.31 84.54 -12.96
C SER A 6 37.59 83.74 -14.06
N SER A 7 36.70 84.44 -14.70
CA SER A 7 35.92 84.11 -15.90
C SER A 7 36.74 83.97 -17.18
N ARG A 8 36.33 83.12 -18.12
CA ARG A 8 35.99 83.48 -19.51
C ARG A 8 35.62 82.29 -20.37
N PRO A 9 34.73 82.42 -21.34
CA PRO A 9 34.10 81.34 -22.05
C PRO A 9 34.89 80.93 -23.31
N LYS A 10 34.86 79.59 -23.65
CA LYS A 10 35.27 79.20 -24.97
C LYS A 10 34.13 78.34 -25.55
N ALA A 11 33.65 78.78 -26.70
CA ALA A 11 32.73 78.12 -27.59
C ALA A 11 33.24 76.71 -27.91
N PHE A 12 32.38 75.71 -27.72
CA PHE A 12 32.66 74.34 -28.22
C PHE A 12 31.52 73.97 -29.16
N ILE A 13 31.93 73.63 -30.32
CA ILE A 13 31.24 73.18 -31.51
C ILE A 13 30.37 71.98 -31.16
N LEU A 14 29.03 72.06 -31.47
CA LEU A 14 28.11 70.98 -31.44
C LEU A 14 28.44 69.96 -32.54
N TRP A 15 28.94 68.79 -32.19
CA TRP A 15 28.87 67.62 -33.04
C TRP A 15 27.60 66.85 -32.68
N ILE A 16 26.61 66.88 -33.59
CA ILE A 16 25.43 66.05 -33.55
C ILE A 16 25.83 64.65 -34.03
N LEU A 17 26.11 63.73 -33.09
CA LEU A 17 26.15 62.32 -33.38
C LEU A 17 24.72 61.79 -33.31
N ALA A 18 24.13 61.55 -34.48
CA ALA A 18 22.88 60.83 -34.59
C ALA A 18 23.11 59.37 -34.20
N PHE A 19 22.84 59.06 -32.95
CA PHE A 19 22.75 57.69 -32.49
C PHE A 19 21.42 57.07 -32.98
N SER A 20 21.47 56.27 -34.03
CA SER A 20 20.37 55.40 -34.46
C SER A 20 20.12 54.39 -33.37
N THR A 21 19.24 54.68 -32.43
CA THR A 21 18.64 53.68 -31.59
C THR A 21 17.69 52.81 -32.44
N SER A 22 18.21 51.72 -32.96
CA SER A 22 17.41 50.58 -33.39
C SER A 22 16.62 50.12 -32.16
N LEU A 23 15.40 50.56 -32.00
CA LEU A 23 14.42 49.94 -31.14
C LEU A 23 14.25 48.50 -31.65
N LEU A 24 14.98 47.52 -31.05
CA LEU A 24 14.57 46.17 -31.00
C LEU A 24 13.24 46.12 -30.22
N ALA A 25 12.12 46.30 -30.93
CA ALA A 25 10.82 45.93 -30.38
C ALA A 25 10.96 44.46 -29.95
N PRO A 26 10.63 44.09 -28.69
CA PRO A 26 10.54 42.69 -28.36
C PRO A 26 9.45 42.13 -29.29
N SER A 27 9.83 41.18 -30.14
CA SER A 27 8.88 40.37 -30.87
C SER A 27 7.97 39.72 -29.84
N LEU A 28 6.74 40.23 -29.73
CA LEU A 28 5.68 39.53 -29.01
C LEU A 28 5.49 38.22 -29.80
N LEU A 29 6.21 37.19 -29.41
CA LEU A 29 5.93 35.83 -29.85
C LEU A 29 4.50 35.54 -29.43
N PHE A 30 3.57 35.62 -30.39
CA PHE A 30 2.20 35.17 -30.16
C PHE A 30 2.25 33.67 -29.94
N ALA A 31 2.16 33.29 -28.68
CA ALA A 31 2.11 31.91 -28.26
C ALA A 31 0.90 31.21 -28.90
N ALA A 32 1.15 30.07 -29.49
CA ALA A 32 0.13 29.26 -30.12
C ALA A 32 -0.46 28.23 -29.16
N THR A 33 -1.56 27.63 -29.51
CA THR A 33 -2.26 26.62 -28.75
C THR A 33 -2.35 25.32 -29.55
N ILE A 34 -2.09 24.20 -28.90
CA ILE A 34 -2.38 22.87 -29.46
C ILE A 34 -3.62 22.33 -28.75
N THR A 35 -4.64 21.95 -29.54
CA THR A 35 -5.87 21.34 -29.03
C THR A 35 -6.12 20.00 -29.72
N GLY A 36 -6.92 19.16 -29.08
CA GLY A 36 -7.35 17.91 -29.70
C GLY A 36 -8.23 17.07 -28.80
N LYS A 37 -8.60 15.92 -29.32
CA LYS A 37 -9.42 14.92 -28.64
C LYS A 37 -8.70 13.58 -28.62
N THR A 38 -8.95 12.81 -27.57
CA THR A 38 -8.55 11.41 -27.50
C THR A 38 -9.77 10.54 -27.79
N LEU A 39 -9.83 10.02 -29.00
CA LEU A 39 -10.94 9.18 -29.47
C LEU A 39 -10.73 7.72 -29.07
N PHE A 40 -11.82 7.00 -28.87
CA PHE A 40 -11.78 5.58 -28.51
C PHE A 40 -12.63 4.75 -29.47
N ASP A 41 -12.02 3.69 -30.03
CA ASP A 41 -12.67 2.73 -30.90
C ASP A 41 -12.80 1.37 -30.25
N GLY A 42 -13.98 0.79 -30.27
CA GLY A 42 -14.31 -0.51 -29.72
C GLY A 42 -15.17 -0.43 -28.45
N ALA A 43 -15.31 -1.57 -27.77
CA ALA A 43 -16.00 -1.65 -26.50
C ALA A 43 -15.03 -1.29 -25.37
N ALA A 44 -15.42 -0.36 -24.50
CA ALA A 44 -14.70 -0.11 -23.26
C ALA A 44 -14.69 -1.40 -22.42
N GLY A 45 -13.53 -1.77 -21.89
CA GLY A 45 -13.47 -2.80 -20.86
C GLY A 45 -14.27 -2.38 -19.62
N GLU A 46 -14.91 -3.33 -18.95
CA GLU A 46 -15.59 -3.02 -17.69
C GLU A 46 -14.56 -2.64 -16.63
N ASN A 47 -14.74 -1.49 -16.01
CA ASN A 47 -13.97 -1.13 -14.83
C ASN A 47 -14.39 -2.04 -13.65
N PRO A 48 -13.45 -2.64 -12.92
CA PRO A 48 -13.79 -3.47 -11.79
C PRO A 48 -14.47 -2.65 -10.70
N LYS A 49 -15.53 -3.23 -10.12
CA LYS A 49 -16.17 -2.69 -8.93
C LYS A 49 -15.18 -2.76 -7.76
N ILE A 50 -15.07 -1.69 -7.01
CA ILE A 50 -14.20 -1.59 -5.84
C ILE A 50 -15.00 -1.92 -4.59
N ASP A 51 -14.57 -2.94 -3.86
CA ASP A 51 -15.11 -3.22 -2.53
C ASP A 51 -14.32 -2.43 -1.47
N MET A 52 -14.96 -1.43 -0.89
CA MET A 52 -14.42 -0.60 0.19
C MET A 52 -14.82 -1.09 1.58
N ALA A 53 -15.44 -2.27 1.72
CA ALA A 53 -15.92 -2.78 3.00
C ALA A 53 -14.80 -2.99 4.05
N ALA A 54 -13.54 -3.13 3.60
CA ALA A 54 -12.39 -3.23 4.47
C ALA A 54 -12.12 -1.95 5.29
N ASP A 55 -12.59 -0.78 4.82
CA ASP A 55 -12.54 0.49 5.56
C ASP A 55 -13.97 1.06 5.73
N PRO A 56 -14.50 1.08 6.96
CA PRO A 56 -15.83 1.61 7.22
C PRO A 56 -16.02 3.08 6.81
N VAL A 57 -14.94 3.89 6.91
CA VAL A 57 -14.99 5.31 6.50
C VAL A 57 -15.11 5.42 4.99
N CYS A 58 -14.28 4.69 4.24
CA CYS A 58 -14.35 4.66 2.78
C CYS A 58 -15.71 4.15 2.31
N LYS A 59 -16.27 3.12 2.96
CA LYS A 59 -17.59 2.58 2.64
C LYS A 59 -18.70 3.59 2.89
N LEU A 60 -18.62 4.39 3.96
CA LEU A 60 -19.58 5.47 4.24
C LEU A 60 -19.51 6.62 3.23
N LEU A 61 -18.32 6.94 2.74
CA LEU A 61 -18.13 7.97 1.70
C LEU A 61 -18.69 7.53 0.34
N HIS A 62 -18.82 6.21 0.10
CA HIS A 62 -19.39 5.63 -1.11
C HIS A 62 -20.54 4.68 -0.79
N PRO A 63 -21.76 5.20 -0.51
CA PRO A 63 -22.93 4.38 -0.20
C PRO A 63 -23.42 3.57 -1.40
N SER A 64 -23.17 4.03 -2.62
CA SER A 64 -23.42 3.33 -3.88
C SER A 64 -22.18 2.58 -4.37
N ASP A 65 -22.36 1.76 -5.41
CA ASP A 65 -21.27 1.07 -6.08
C ASP A 65 -20.25 2.07 -6.64
N PHE A 66 -18.98 1.81 -6.37
CA PHE A 66 -17.85 2.60 -6.86
C PHE A 66 -16.98 1.73 -7.77
N PHE A 67 -16.52 2.28 -8.88
CA PHE A 67 -15.75 1.55 -9.90
C PHE A 67 -14.38 2.20 -10.10
N ALA A 68 -13.40 1.39 -10.45
CA ALA A 68 -12.09 1.89 -10.82
C ALA A 68 -12.17 2.80 -12.07
N GLU A 69 -11.31 3.81 -12.13
CA GLU A 69 -11.25 4.74 -13.28
C GLU A 69 -10.12 4.38 -14.26
N ARG A 70 -9.84 3.08 -14.44
CA ARG A 70 -8.78 2.62 -15.35
C ARG A 70 -9.06 2.98 -16.82
N VAL A 71 -10.31 2.89 -17.21
CA VAL A 71 -10.77 3.23 -18.58
C VAL A 71 -12.06 4.00 -18.46
N VAL A 72 -11.99 5.30 -18.65
CA VAL A 72 -13.19 6.17 -18.65
C VAL A 72 -13.47 6.61 -20.06
N VAL A 73 -14.41 5.91 -20.71
CA VAL A 73 -14.92 6.28 -22.05
C VAL A 73 -16.15 7.14 -21.88
N ASN A 74 -16.08 8.35 -22.40
CA ASN A 74 -17.16 9.32 -22.36
C ASN A 74 -18.29 8.95 -23.37
N PRO A 75 -19.53 9.45 -23.19
CA PRO A 75 -20.63 9.17 -24.11
C PRO A 75 -20.35 9.56 -25.59
N ASN A 76 -19.47 10.52 -25.83
CA ASN A 76 -19.01 10.96 -27.13
C ASN A 76 -17.87 10.11 -27.73
N LYS A 77 -17.59 8.93 -27.16
CA LYS A 77 -16.52 8.01 -27.55
C LYS A 77 -15.11 8.60 -27.44
N THR A 78 -14.86 9.41 -26.42
CA THR A 78 -13.53 9.93 -26.08
C THR A 78 -13.04 9.35 -24.76
N LEU A 79 -11.72 9.41 -24.50
CA LEU A 79 -11.11 8.97 -23.25
C LEU A 79 -10.79 10.15 -22.35
N LYS A 80 -11.17 10.04 -21.06
CA LYS A 80 -10.70 10.86 -19.95
C LYS A 80 -9.34 10.31 -19.43
N ASN A 81 -8.63 11.11 -18.67
CA ASN A 81 -7.38 10.74 -17.98
C ASN A 81 -6.21 10.36 -18.92
N VAL A 82 -6.20 10.86 -20.15
CA VAL A 82 -5.06 10.74 -21.05
C VAL A 82 -4.12 11.90 -20.83
N PHE A 83 -2.84 11.60 -20.54
CA PHE A 83 -1.78 12.59 -20.40
C PHE A 83 -1.16 12.88 -21.76
N VAL A 84 -1.31 14.11 -22.28
CA VAL A 84 -0.78 14.55 -23.56
C VAL A 84 0.31 15.58 -23.34
N TYR A 85 1.47 15.41 -23.96
CA TYR A 85 2.62 16.29 -23.76
C TYR A 85 3.48 16.40 -25.01
N VAL A 86 4.29 17.47 -25.08
CA VAL A 86 5.30 17.64 -26.10
C VAL A 86 6.50 16.73 -25.76
N LYS A 87 6.74 15.73 -26.58
CA LYS A 87 7.82 14.76 -26.39
C LYS A 87 9.15 15.22 -27.02
N GLU A 88 9.09 15.83 -28.21
CA GLU A 88 10.24 16.27 -28.98
C GLU A 88 9.97 17.62 -29.64
N GLY A 89 11.02 18.38 -29.96
CA GLY A 89 10.95 19.65 -30.69
C GLY A 89 11.17 20.89 -29.81
N LEU A 90 11.37 20.73 -28.49
CA LEU A 90 11.67 21.86 -27.58
C LEU A 90 13.16 22.16 -27.46
N ASP A 91 14.02 21.40 -28.15
CA ASP A 91 15.47 21.45 -28.04
C ASP A 91 15.95 21.50 -26.57
N ASN A 92 17.06 22.12 -26.27
CA ASN A 92 17.56 22.23 -24.90
C ASN A 92 17.05 23.49 -24.17
N GLN A 93 15.82 23.92 -24.43
CA GLN A 93 15.25 25.08 -23.73
C GLN A 93 14.98 24.75 -22.25
N ALA A 94 15.43 25.65 -21.37
CA ALA A 94 15.18 25.56 -19.95
C ALA A 94 13.88 26.31 -19.58
N PHE A 95 12.96 25.64 -18.92
CA PHE A 95 11.73 26.22 -18.42
C PHE A 95 11.75 26.26 -16.90
N PRO A 96 11.65 27.43 -16.27
CA PRO A 96 11.61 27.52 -14.81
C PRO A 96 10.38 26.80 -14.26
N ALA A 97 10.58 26.09 -13.16
CA ALA A 97 9.46 25.43 -12.47
C ALA A 97 8.46 26.48 -11.95
N PRO A 98 7.15 26.23 -12.07
CA PRO A 98 6.13 27.13 -11.55
C PRO A 98 6.24 27.33 -10.03
N ALA A 99 6.01 28.55 -9.56
CA ALA A 99 5.95 28.85 -8.12
C ALA A 99 4.68 28.27 -7.45
N VAL A 100 3.62 28.08 -8.24
CA VAL A 100 2.37 27.48 -7.76
C VAL A 100 2.55 25.96 -7.65
N PRO A 101 2.26 25.37 -6.48
CA PRO A 101 2.33 23.93 -6.32
C PRO A 101 1.33 23.19 -7.21
N ALA A 102 1.73 22.01 -7.71
CA ALA A 102 0.78 21.01 -8.18
C ALA A 102 0.09 20.39 -6.97
N THR A 103 -1.19 20.04 -7.07
CA THR A 103 -1.97 19.52 -5.95
C THR A 103 -2.49 18.12 -6.22
N LEU A 104 -2.32 17.23 -5.23
CA LEU A 104 -2.88 15.88 -5.23
C LEU A 104 -3.65 15.68 -3.92
N ASP A 105 -4.95 15.46 -4.00
CA ASP A 105 -5.80 15.25 -2.83
C ASP A 105 -6.17 13.77 -2.68
N GLN A 106 -6.18 13.28 -1.45
CA GLN A 106 -6.72 12.00 -1.05
C GLN A 106 -8.12 12.25 -0.49
N LYS A 107 -9.12 12.10 -1.36
CA LYS A 107 -10.51 12.43 -1.05
C LYS A 107 -11.46 11.35 -1.56
N GLY A 108 -12.37 10.93 -0.70
CA GLY A 108 -13.26 9.80 -1.00
C GLY A 108 -12.50 8.49 -1.15
N CYS A 109 -11.41 8.29 -0.41
CA CYS A 109 -10.53 7.15 -0.53
C CYS A 109 -10.04 6.93 -1.98
N TRP A 110 -9.72 8.04 -2.65
CA TRP A 110 -9.24 8.10 -4.02
C TRP A 110 -8.19 9.19 -4.19
N TYR A 111 -7.29 9.10 -5.19
CA TYR A 111 -6.41 10.20 -5.56
C TYR A 111 -7.09 11.11 -6.57
N MET A 112 -7.13 12.39 -6.29
CA MET A 112 -7.74 13.42 -7.13
C MET A 112 -6.74 14.53 -7.44
N PRO A 113 -6.42 14.77 -8.72
CA PRO A 113 -6.89 14.03 -9.90
C PRO A 113 -6.24 12.64 -10.02
N HIS A 114 -6.85 11.72 -10.79
CA HIS A 114 -6.30 10.40 -11.07
C HIS A 114 -5.00 10.45 -11.88
N VAL A 115 -4.92 11.37 -12.83
CA VAL A 115 -3.72 11.67 -13.62
C VAL A 115 -3.37 13.15 -13.45
N LEU A 116 -2.14 13.43 -13.06
CA LEU A 116 -1.62 14.78 -12.81
C LEU A 116 -0.37 15.05 -13.65
N GLY A 117 -0.26 16.25 -14.21
CA GLY A 117 0.96 16.74 -14.83
C GLY A 117 1.65 17.78 -13.95
N MET A 118 2.98 17.77 -13.92
CA MET A 118 3.80 18.80 -13.24
C MET A 118 5.17 18.94 -13.87
N GLN A 119 5.86 20.05 -13.55
CA GLN A 119 7.25 20.19 -13.94
C GLN A 119 8.20 19.62 -12.90
N ALA A 120 9.37 19.17 -13.34
CA ALA A 120 10.49 18.83 -12.46
C ALA A 120 10.84 20.07 -11.60
N ASN A 121 11.17 19.83 -10.33
CA ASN A 121 11.42 20.86 -9.30
C ASN A 121 10.23 21.73 -8.90
N GLN A 122 9.04 21.53 -9.47
CA GLN A 122 7.81 22.12 -8.94
C GLN A 122 7.43 21.46 -7.63
N LYS A 123 6.86 22.21 -6.70
CA LYS A 123 6.30 21.65 -5.46
C LYS A 123 5.04 20.84 -5.77
N LEU A 124 4.93 19.68 -5.15
CA LEU A 124 3.72 18.86 -5.09
C LEU A 124 3.14 18.97 -3.68
N GLU A 125 2.00 19.61 -3.52
CA GLU A 125 1.23 19.61 -2.28
C GLU A 125 0.29 18.40 -2.30
N ILE A 126 0.42 17.53 -1.29
CA ILE A 126 -0.41 16.33 -1.11
C ILE A 126 -1.26 16.55 0.13
N THR A 127 -2.58 16.43 0.00
CA THR A 127 -3.54 16.61 1.10
C THR A 127 -4.26 15.30 1.41
N ASN A 128 -4.57 15.04 2.69
CA ASN A 128 -5.53 14.03 3.09
C ASN A 128 -6.84 14.71 3.51
N SER A 129 -7.86 14.66 2.68
CA SER A 129 -9.19 15.26 2.96
C SER A 129 -10.16 14.31 3.65
N ASP A 130 -9.81 13.03 3.84
CA ASP A 130 -10.66 12.02 4.45
C ASP A 130 -10.36 11.84 5.96
N PRO A 131 -11.36 11.51 6.79
CA PRO A 131 -11.17 11.23 8.21
C PRO A 131 -10.67 9.79 8.45
N THR A 132 -9.76 9.30 7.61
CA THR A 132 -9.10 7.99 7.74
C THR A 132 -7.63 8.09 7.35
N LEU A 133 -6.84 7.09 7.77
CA LEU A 133 -5.44 7.00 7.37
C LEU A 133 -5.34 6.67 5.88
N HIS A 134 -4.63 7.52 5.17
CA HIS A 134 -4.06 7.20 3.85
C HIS A 134 -2.54 7.18 3.92
N ASN A 135 -1.90 6.68 2.88
CA ASN A 135 -0.50 6.95 2.63
C ASN A 135 -0.28 7.28 1.15
N ILE A 136 0.79 7.98 0.89
CA ILE A 136 1.24 8.30 -0.46
C ILE A 136 2.56 7.61 -0.71
N HIS A 137 2.56 6.65 -1.64
CA HIS A 137 3.73 5.92 -2.09
C HIS A 137 3.98 6.24 -3.57
N ALA A 138 5.07 6.96 -3.84
CA ALA A 138 5.49 7.32 -5.19
C ALA A 138 6.54 6.33 -5.69
N PHE A 139 6.24 5.57 -6.73
CA PHE A 139 7.16 4.63 -7.39
C PHE A 139 7.99 5.36 -8.45
N ALA A 140 8.82 6.31 -8.02
CA ALA A 140 9.69 7.07 -8.90
C ALA A 140 10.95 6.26 -9.23
N LYS A 141 11.39 6.29 -10.50
CA LYS A 141 12.63 5.64 -10.96
C LYS A 141 13.76 6.64 -11.11
N ASN A 142 13.42 7.87 -11.51
CA ASN A 142 14.39 8.93 -11.82
C ASN A 142 14.56 9.94 -10.68
N SER A 143 13.67 9.94 -9.69
CA SER A 143 13.73 10.75 -8.48
C SER A 143 13.67 9.85 -7.24
N PRO A 144 14.05 10.33 -6.04
CA PRO A 144 13.93 9.53 -4.83
C PRO A 144 12.49 9.05 -4.58
N GLU A 145 12.34 7.75 -4.41
CA GLU A 145 11.07 7.13 -3.99
C GLU A 145 10.71 7.59 -2.57
N PHE A 146 9.42 7.75 -2.30
CA PHE A 146 8.94 8.04 -0.94
C PHE A 146 7.64 7.32 -0.63
N ASN A 147 7.49 6.93 0.64
CA ASN A 147 6.29 6.27 1.16
C ASN A 147 5.97 6.88 2.54
N LEU A 148 4.90 7.69 2.62
CA LEU A 148 4.58 8.50 3.78
C LEU A 148 3.13 8.32 4.19
N GLY A 149 2.92 8.07 5.48
CA GLY A 149 1.58 8.00 6.07
C GLY A 149 0.98 9.37 6.32
N MET A 150 -0.32 9.49 6.09
CA MET A 150 -1.12 10.69 6.33
C MET A 150 -2.34 10.34 7.20
N PRO A 151 -2.15 10.18 8.54
CA PRO A 151 -3.19 9.65 9.44
C PRO A 151 -4.31 10.63 9.78
N LEU A 152 -4.13 11.93 9.55
CA LEU A 152 -5.08 12.95 10.00
C LEU A 152 -5.75 13.63 8.81
N GLN A 153 -7.07 13.86 8.94
CA GLN A 153 -7.81 14.70 8.01
C GLN A 153 -7.23 16.12 8.00
N GLY A 154 -7.08 16.71 6.81
CA GLY A 154 -6.48 18.02 6.61
C GLY A 154 -4.96 18.04 6.65
N MET A 155 -4.29 16.90 6.89
CA MET A 155 -2.83 16.82 6.84
C MET A 155 -2.32 17.13 5.43
N LYS A 156 -1.24 17.92 5.38
CA LYS A 156 -0.56 18.31 4.13
C LYS A 156 0.89 17.90 4.17
N LEU A 157 1.39 17.46 3.02
CA LEU A 157 2.80 17.15 2.77
C LEU A 157 3.27 17.86 1.50
N GLU A 158 4.51 18.37 1.52
CA GLU A 158 5.17 18.89 0.32
C GLU A 158 6.25 17.93 -0.15
N LYS A 159 6.29 17.66 -1.45
CA LYS A 159 7.31 16.86 -2.13
C LYS A 159 7.73 17.50 -3.42
N THR A 160 8.82 17.03 -3.99
CA THR A 160 9.37 17.51 -5.26
C THR A 160 9.99 16.35 -5.99
N PHE A 161 9.74 16.25 -7.30
CA PHE A 161 10.48 15.36 -8.20
C PHE A 161 11.55 16.18 -8.91
N SER A 162 12.80 15.83 -8.73
CA SER A 162 13.94 16.58 -9.30
C SER A 162 14.23 16.24 -10.76
N ASN A 163 13.81 15.08 -11.21
CA ASN A 163 14.07 14.61 -12.57
C ASN A 163 12.77 14.28 -13.30
N PRO A 164 12.72 14.48 -14.63
CA PRO A 164 11.55 14.14 -15.42
C PRO A 164 11.33 12.62 -15.48
N GLU A 165 10.05 12.24 -15.41
CA GLU A 165 9.61 10.85 -15.52
C GLU A 165 8.15 10.79 -15.97
N VAL A 166 7.86 10.05 -17.02
CA VAL A 166 6.51 9.76 -17.52
C VAL A 166 6.29 8.25 -17.45
N MET A 167 5.44 7.72 -16.57
CA MET A 167 4.60 8.31 -15.51
C MET A 167 5.05 7.74 -14.17
N VAL A 168 5.11 8.56 -13.14
CA VAL A 168 5.32 8.08 -11.77
C VAL A 168 4.00 7.51 -11.26
N LYS A 169 3.99 6.23 -10.89
CA LYS A 169 2.83 5.59 -10.28
C LYS A 169 2.72 5.99 -8.81
N MET A 170 1.53 6.43 -8.42
CA MET A 170 1.18 6.75 -7.04
C MET A 170 0.24 5.67 -6.50
N LYS A 171 0.44 5.22 -5.28
CA LYS A 171 -0.39 4.17 -4.67
C LYS A 171 -0.58 4.43 -3.18
N CYS A 172 -1.74 4.03 -2.66
CA CYS A 172 -1.96 3.90 -1.23
C CYS A 172 -1.72 2.45 -0.81
N ASP A 173 -0.83 2.22 0.15
CA ASP A 173 -0.56 0.88 0.67
C ASP A 173 -1.61 0.43 1.69
N VAL A 174 -2.40 1.38 2.20
CA VAL A 174 -3.54 1.12 3.10
C VAL A 174 -4.78 0.70 2.31
N HIS A 175 -5.03 1.33 1.16
CA HIS A 175 -6.19 1.10 0.30
C HIS A 175 -5.72 0.63 -1.09
N PRO A 176 -5.67 -0.69 -1.35
CA PRO A 176 -5.08 -1.24 -2.57
C PRO A 176 -5.70 -0.73 -3.87
N TRP A 177 -6.93 -0.25 -3.81
CA TRP A 177 -7.66 0.31 -4.94
C TRP A 177 -7.26 1.76 -5.27
N MET A 178 -6.67 2.52 -4.30
CA MET A 178 -6.23 3.90 -4.53
C MET A 178 -4.92 3.92 -5.31
N ASN A 179 -4.98 4.34 -6.54
CA ASN A 179 -3.82 4.59 -7.39
C ASN A 179 -4.03 5.84 -8.23
N GLY A 180 -2.93 6.38 -8.77
CA GLY A 180 -2.91 7.53 -9.66
C GLY A 180 -1.55 7.65 -10.34
N TYR A 181 -1.40 8.62 -11.22
CA TYR A 181 -0.19 8.78 -12.04
C TYR A 181 0.21 10.24 -12.14
N ILE A 182 1.51 10.51 -12.08
CA ILE A 182 2.06 11.86 -12.22
C ILE A 182 3.07 11.89 -13.37
N GLY A 183 2.77 12.70 -14.39
CA GLY A 183 3.72 13.03 -15.45
C GLY A 183 4.62 14.16 -15.01
N VAL A 184 5.92 13.92 -14.89
CA VAL A 184 6.92 14.92 -14.50
C VAL A 184 7.75 15.27 -15.73
N LEU A 185 7.73 16.53 -16.15
CA LEU A 185 8.40 17.02 -17.35
C LEU A 185 9.36 18.17 -17.07
N ASN A 186 10.31 18.44 -17.95
CA ASN A 186 11.19 19.62 -17.86
C ASN A 186 10.56 20.92 -18.39
N HIS A 187 9.31 20.86 -18.84
CA HIS A 187 8.63 21.96 -19.55
C HIS A 187 7.14 21.97 -19.21
N PRO A 188 6.42 23.11 -19.39
CA PRO A 188 5.01 23.24 -19.05
C PRO A 188 4.02 22.72 -20.11
N PHE A 189 4.48 22.22 -21.26
CA PHE A 189 3.63 21.88 -22.41
C PHE A 189 3.04 20.49 -22.30
N PHE A 190 2.03 20.36 -21.46
CA PHE A 190 1.24 19.15 -21.25
C PHE A 190 -0.19 19.49 -20.88
N SER A 191 -1.07 18.52 -21.01
CA SER A 191 -2.47 18.59 -20.59
C SER A 191 -2.99 17.20 -20.27
N VAL A 192 -4.01 17.10 -19.42
CA VAL A 192 -4.76 15.86 -19.17
C VAL A 192 -6.15 16.02 -19.75
N THR A 193 -6.65 14.99 -20.45
CA THR A 193 -7.98 15.07 -21.04
C THR A 193 -9.09 15.10 -19.98
N ASN A 194 -10.06 15.98 -20.21
CA ASN A 194 -11.20 16.26 -19.34
C ASN A 194 -12.37 15.27 -19.59
N GLU A 195 -13.54 15.59 -19.01
CA GLU A 195 -14.78 14.82 -19.13
C GLU A 195 -15.33 14.74 -20.58
N GLU A 196 -14.89 15.62 -21.48
CA GLU A 196 -15.22 15.58 -22.91
C GLU A 196 -14.11 14.90 -23.73
N GLY A 197 -13.04 14.43 -23.08
CA GLY A 197 -11.86 13.83 -23.72
C GLY A 197 -11.04 14.83 -24.52
N VAL A 198 -11.12 16.12 -24.18
CA VAL A 198 -10.40 17.22 -24.83
C VAL A 198 -9.15 17.56 -24.02
N PHE A 199 -8.06 17.85 -24.72
CA PHE A 199 -6.87 18.45 -24.16
C PHE A 199 -6.55 19.80 -24.80
N LYS A 200 -5.87 20.69 -24.07
CA LYS A 200 -5.41 21.99 -24.53
C LYS A 200 -4.03 22.28 -23.94
N ILE A 201 -3.04 22.49 -24.78
CA ILE A 201 -1.68 22.89 -24.43
C ILE A 201 -1.48 24.32 -24.91
N GLU A 202 -1.32 25.24 -23.98
CA GLU A 202 -1.24 26.67 -24.26
C GLU A 202 0.22 27.16 -24.28
N ASN A 203 0.42 28.31 -24.92
CA ASN A 203 1.69 29.03 -24.94
C ASN A 203 2.86 28.25 -25.56
N VAL A 204 2.54 27.37 -26.53
CA VAL A 204 3.56 26.60 -27.25
C VAL A 204 4.26 27.51 -28.27
N PRO A 205 5.60 27.60 -28.28
CA PRO A 205 6.32 28.35 -29.30
C PRO A 205 6.03 27.82 -30.71
N PRO A 206 6.13 28.64 -31.76
CA PRO A 206 6.08 28.15 -33.14
C PRO A 206 7.21 27.14 -33.40
N GLY A 207 6.89 26.03 -34.08
CA GLY A 207 7.86 24.94 -34.32
C GLY A 207 7.22 23.65 -34.79
N GLU A 208 8.06 22.65 -35.02
CA GLU A 208 7.64 21.29 -35.33
C GLU A 208 7.82 20.42 -34.08
N TYR A 209 6.76 19.73 -33.66
CA TYR A 209 6.75 18.95 -32.42
C TYR A 209 6.26 17.54 -32.65
N VAL A 210 6.75 16.62 -31.78
CA VAL A 210 6.14 15.31 -31.60
C VAL A 210 5.39 15.33 -30.27
N LEU A 211 4.08 15.14 -30.32
CA LEU A 211 3.27 14.93 -29.14
C LEU A 211 3.21 13.45 -28.79
N GLU A 212 3.15 13.14 -27.49
CA GLU A 212 2.82 11.81 -27.01
C GLU A 212 1.60 11.89 -26.09
N ALA A 213 0.64 10.98 -26.32
CA ALA A 213 -0.53 10.77 -25.48
C ALA A 213 -0.37 9.42 -24.75
N TRP A 214 -0.39 9.44 -23.41
CA TRP A 214 -0.28 8.27 -22.56
C TRP A 214 -1.58 7.95 -21.86
N HIS A 215 -1.94 6.67 -21.84
CA HIS A 215 -3.09 6.14 -21.09
C HIS A 215 -2.65 4.89 -20.31
N GLU A 216 -3.06 4.75 -19.02
CA GLU A 216 -2.60 3.67 -18.14
C GLU A 216 -2.86 2.25 -18.67
N THR A 217 -3.95 2.05 -19.42
CA THR A 217 -4.35 0.75 -19.97
C THR A 217 -3.92 0.56 -21.43
N TYR A 218 -3.91 1.63 -22.22
CA TYR A 218 -3.70 1.54 -23.67
C TYR A 218 -2.31 2.00 -24.12
N GLY A 219 -1.42 2.34 -23.16
CA GLY A 219 -0.06 2.76 -23.44
C GLY A 219 0.02 4.11 -24.15
N THR A 220 0.99 4.26 -25.06
CA THR A 220 1.33 5.54 -25.70
C THR A 220 0.99 5.59 -27.17
N LYS A 221 0.61 6.79 -27.63
CA LYS A 221 0.44 7.15 -29.05
C LYS A 221 1.22 8.43 -29.33
N THR A 222 1.85 8.53 -30.49
CA THR A 222 2.57 9.73 -30.91
C THR A 222 1.98 10.34 -32.18
N ALA A 223 2.06 11.67 -32.28
CA ALA A 223 1.65 12.41 -33.46
C ALA A 223 2.57 13.60 -33.71
N LYS A 224 2.86 13.92 -34.98
CA LYS A 224 3.59 15.12 -35.35
C LYS A 224 2.63 16.29 -35.52
N VAL A 225 3.04 17.48 -35.11
CA VAL A 225 2.29 18.71 -35.28
C VAL A 225 3.21 19.87 -35.62
N VAL A 226 2.77 20.72 -36.54
CA VAL A 226 3.41 22.00 -36.86
C VAL A 226 2.62 23.11 -36.23
N VAL A 227 3.26 23.88 -35.37
CA VAL A 227 2.68 25.02 -34.66
C VAL A 227 3.12 26.29 -35.34
N GLN A 228 2.17 27.07 -35.86
CA GLN A 228 2.41 28.36 -36.45
C GLN A 228 2.14 29.48 -35.43
N GLU A 229 2.79 30.61 -35.60
CA GLU A 229 2.65 31.76 -34.71
C GLU A 229 1.17 32.25 -34.60
N GLY A 230 0.66 32.35 -33.38
CA GLY A 230 -0.68 32.81 -33.09
C GLY A 230 -1.82 31.90 -33.55
N ALA A 231 -1.52 30.72 -34.07
CA ALA A 231 -2.52 29.78 -34.60
C ALA A 231 -2.89 28.70 -33.61
N GLU A 232 -4.05 28.09 -33.80
CA GLU A 232 -4.46 26.86 -33.11
C GLU A 232 -4.10 25.66 -33.98
N ALA A 233 -3.26 24.77 -33.47
CA ALA A 233 -2.95 23.51 -34.14
C ALA A 233 -3.82 22.38 -33.53
N LYS A 234 -4.44 21.56 -34.42
CA LYS A 234 -5.32 20.47 -33.98
C LYS A 234 -4.70 19.11 -34.19
N VAL A 235 -4.73 18.27 -33.17
CA VAL A 235 -4.20 16.90 -33.21
C VAL A 235 -5.10 15.98 -32.38
N ASP A 236 -5.69 14.97 -33.02
CA ASP A 236 -6.47 13.96 -32.35
C ASP A 236 -5.67 12.65 -32.18
N PHE A 237 -5.89 11.95 -31.09
CA PHE A 237 -5.31 10.63 -30.86
C PHE A 237 -6.38 9.56 -30.86
N GLN A 238 -6.10 8.43 -31.54
CA GLN A 238 -7.01 7.30 -31.63
C GLN A 238 -6.48 6.15 -30.77
N PHE A 239 -7.22 5.77 -29.73
CA PHE A 239 -7.00 4.57 -28.95
C PHE A 239 -8.01 3.49 -29.33
N SER A 240 -7.66 2.22 -29.08
CA SER A 240 -8.52 1.09 -29.44
C SER A 240 -8.49 0.02 -28.36
N SER A 241 -9.63 -0.62 -28.09
CA SER A 241 -9.74 -1.76 -27.20
C SER A 241 -8.90 -3.00 -27.61
N ARG A 242 -8.38 -3.00 -28.83
CA ARG A 242 -7.52 -4.08 -29.37
C ARG A 242 -6.04 -3.93 -28.99
N GLU A 243 -5.64 -2.82 -28.39
CA GLU A 243 -4.26 -2.50 -28.09
C GLU A 243 -4.07 -2.42 -26.55
N ILE A 244 -4.07 -3.56 -25.88
CA ILE A 244 -3.72 -3.62 -24.46
C ILE A 244 -2.21 -3.81 -24.33
N VAL A 245 -1.54 -2.95 -23.58
CA VAL A 245 -0.12 -3.10 -23.22
C VAL A 245 -0.03 -3.83 -21.90
N ASP A 246 0.68 -4.96 -21.87
CA ASP A 246 1.01 -5.62 -20.62
C ASP A 246 2.02 -4.78 -19.83
N GLU A 247 1.61 -4.29 -18.65
CA GLU A 247 2.44 -3.46 -17.76
C GLU A 247 3.75 -4.15 -17.35
N ALA A 248 3.81 -5.49 -17.37
CA ALA A 248 4.97 -6.25 -16.91
C ALA A 248 6.05 -6.43 -17.99
N SER A 249 5.69 -6.46 -19.25
CA SER A 249 6.61 -6.78 -20.37
C SER A 249 6.83 -5.64 -21.36
N GLY A 250 5.99 -4.59 -21.37
CA GLY A 250 6.03 -3.51 -22.37
C GLY A 250 5.70 -3.96 -23.80
N LEU A 251 5.22 -5.18 -23.99
CA LEU A 251 4.95 -5.77 -25.30
C LEU A 251 3.52 -5.47 -25.72
N LYS A 252 3.33 -4.96 -26.93
CA LYS A 252 1.99 -4.82 -27.55
C LYS A 252 1.43 -6.20 -27.87
N ILE A 253 0.40 -6.60 -27.16
CA ILE A 253 -0.33 -7.83 -27.46
C ILE A 253 -1.52 -7.49 -28.35
N THR A 254 -1.48 -7.95 -29.60
CA THR A 254 -2.67 -7.92 -30.46
C THR A 254 -3.58 -9.06 -30.01
N ALA A 255 -4.49 -8.75 -29.09
CA ALA A 255 -5.34 -9.77 -28.50
C ALA A 255 -6.51 -10.11 -29.41
N SER A 256 -6.50 -11.32 -29.97
CA SER A 256 -7.71 -12.14 -29.95
C SER A 256 -7.91 -12.50 -28.47
N VAL A 257 -8.85 -11.86 -27.79
CA VAL A 257 -9.11 -12.04 -26.37
C VAL A 257 -9.40 -13.50 -26.09
N PRO A 258 -8.48 -14.28 -25.50
CA PRO A 258 -8.91 -15.33 -24.62
C PRO A 258 -9.50 -14.58 -23.42
N LYS A 259 -10.74 -14.88 -23.04
CA LYS A 259 -11.26 -14.46 -21.74
C LYS A 259 -10.12 -14.67 -20.73
N LEU A 260 -9.49 -13.57 -20.27
CA LEU A 260 -8.67 -13.64 -19.08
C LEU A 260 -9.58 -14.32 -18.07
N ALA A 261 -9.10 -15.47 -17.58
CA ALA A 261 -9.73 -16.15 -16.50
C ALA A 261 -10.01 -15.05 -15.46
N ARG A 262 -11.30 -14.79 -15.22
CA ARG A 262 -11.73 -13.97 -14.11
C ARG A 262 -10.84 -14.35 -12.95
N THR A 263 -10.08 -13.43 -12.39
CA THR A 263 -9.86 -13.47 -10.95
C THR A 263 -11.26 -13.46 -10.41
N GLN A 264 -11.79 -14.64 -10.20
CA GLN A 264 -13.12 -14.83 -9.67
C GLN A 264 -13.07 -14.12 -8.31
N HIS A 265 -13.74 -12.96 -8.23
CA HIS A 265 -14.29 -12.55 -6.97
C HIS A 265 -15.18 -13.72 -6.55
N PHE A 266 -14.62 -14.57 -5.72
CA PHE A 266 -15.37 -15.61 -5.07
C PHE A 266 -16.57 -14.91 -4.45
N ASP A 267 -17.75 -15.30 -4.86
CA ASP A 267 -18.98 -14.85 -4.22
C ASP A 267 -18.90 -15.31 -2.76
N ASP A 268 -18.54 -14.39 -1.89
CA ASP A 268 -18.45 -14.59 -0.43
C ASP A 268 -19.79 -15.06 0.17
N SER A 269 -20.85 -15.15 -0.65
CA SER A 269 -22.17 -15.60 -0.20
C SER A 269 -22.17 -17.05 0.32
N GLN A 270 -21.31 -17.92 -0.19
CA GLN A 270 -21.15 -19.26 0.37
C GLN A 270 -20.21 -19.28 1.59
N ALA A 271 -19.19 -18.42 1.62
CA ALA A 271 -18.35 -18.24 2.80
C ALA A 271 -19.07 -17.50 3.95
N LEU A 272 -20.15 -16.76 3.65
CA LEU A 272 -20.99 -16.06 4.63
C LEU A 272 -21.79 -17.04 5.53
N ASN A 273 -21.94 -18.31 5.14
CA ASN A 273 -22.65 -19.31 5.92
C ASN A 273 -21.78 -20.06 6.93
N LEU A 274 -20.47 -19.83 6.96
CA LEU A 274 -19.61 -20.43 7.97
C LEU A 274 -19.78 -19.70 9.31
N PRO A 275 -19.90 -20.42 10.44
CA PRO A 275 -20.08 -19.79 11.74
C PRO A 275 -18.85 -18.95 12.12
N HIS A 276 -19.10 -17.70 12.51
CA HIS A 276 -18.07 -16.83 13.08
C HIS A 276 -17.96 -17.05 14.60
N PRO A 277 -16.74 -16.99 15.18
CA PRO A 277 -16.59 -17.03 16.61
C PRO A 277 -17.26 -15.81 17.25
N LYS A 278 -17.92 -16.01 18.38
CA LYS A 278 -18.49 -14.91 19.15
C LYS A 278 -17.35 -14.04 19.72
N PRO A 279 -17.48 -12.71 19.74
CA PRO A 279 -16.53 -11.84 20.41
C PRO A 279 -16.36 -12.27 21.88
N GLN A 280 -15.13 -12.51 22.29
CA GLN A 280 -14.79 -12.89 23.66
C GLN A 280 -13.75 -11.91 24.22
N TRP A 281 -13.96 -11.50 25.47
CA TRP A 281 -13.00 -10.64 26.19
C TRP A 281 -11.80 -11.41 26.74
N TRP A 282 -11.83 -12.75 26.67
CA TRP A 282 -10.81 -13.69 27.11
C TRP A 282 -10.25 -14.48 25.94
N LEU A 283 -9.42 -15.47 26.18
CA LEU A 283 -8.88 -16.34 25.16
C LEU A 283 -10.00 -16.92 24.29
N PRO A 284 -9.93 -16.82 22.95
CA PRO A 284 -10.89 -17.43 22.06
C PRO A 284 -10.87 -18.97 22.22
N GLU A 285 -11.96 -19.63 21.83
CA GLU A 285 -12.03 -21.09 21.88
C GLU A 285 -10.98 -21.73 20.98
N SER A 286 -10.23 -22.71 21.50
CA SER A 286 -9.21 -23.42 20.71
C SER A 286 -9.88 -24.39 19.73
N ILE A 287 -9.44 -24.34 18.46
CA ILE A 287 -9.94 -25.18 17.37
C ILE A 287 -8.88 -26.08 16.77
N SER A 288 -7.70 -26.20 17.38
CA SER A 288 -6.65 -27.12 16.88
C SER A 288 -6.48 -28.33 17.80
N THR A 289 -5.95 -29.41 17.23
CA THR A 289 -5.70 -30.68 17.95
C THR A 289 -4.74 -30.51 19.12
N TYR A 290 -3.77 -29.60 19.04
CA TYR A 290 -2.81 -29.34 20.11
C TYR A 290 -3.18 -28.15 21.00
N GLY A 291 -4.15 -27.34 20.61
CA GLY A 291 -4.47 -26.09 21.32
C GLY A 291 -4.92 -26.32 22.76
N LYS A 292 -5.67 -27.39 23.05
CA LYS A 292 -6.05 -27.75 24.43
C LYS A 292 -4.83 -27.97 25.35
N LYS A 293 -3.74 -28.54 24.85
CA LYS A 293 -2.50 -28.75 25.64
C LYS A 293 -1.82 -27.42 25.97
N ILE A 294 -1.83 -26.48 25.02
CA ILE A 294 -1.32 -25.11 25.23
C ILE A 294 -2.17 -24.39 26.28
N ASP A 295 -3.50 -24.45 26.16
CA ASP A 295 -4.42 -23.82 27.10
C ASP A 295 -4.27 -24.39 28.52
N GLN A 296 -4.12 -25.72 28.66
CA GLN A 296 -3.87 -26.37 29.96
C GLN A 296 -2.58 -25.83 30.63
N LEU A 297 -1.50 -25.73 29.84
CA LEU A 297 -0.23 -25.18 30.34
C LEU A 297 -0.37 -23.69 30.73
N PHE A 298 -1.07 -22.90 29.90
CA PHE A 298 -1.36 -21.50 30.19
C PHE A 298 -2.13 -21.33 31.50
N TYR A 299 -3.22 -22.08 31.69
CA TYR A 299 -4.02 -21.98 32.91
C TYR A 299 -3.28 -22.49 34.14
N LEU A 300 -2.46 -23.51 34.02
CA LEU A 300 -1.60 -23.97 35.13
C LEU A 300 -0.62 -22.85 35.57
N ILE A 301 0.06 -22.21 34.61
CA ILE A 301 0.96 -21.09 34.90
C ILE A 301 0.18 -19.93 35.53
N LEU A 302 -0.99 -19.59 34.97
CA LEU A 302 -1.83 -18.53 35.50
C LEU A 302 -2.27 -18.80 36.94
N TRP A 303 -2.67 -20.04 37.27
CA TRP A 303 -3.03 -20.42 38.60
C TRP A 303 -1.86 -20.33 39.58
N ILE A 304 -0.69 -20.89 39.24
CA ILE A 304 0.50 -20.83 40.08
C ILE A 304 0.88 -19.37 40.36
N THR A 305 1.00 -18.57 39.31
CA THR A 305 1.39 -17.16 39.42
C THR A 305 0.32 -16.33 40.14
N GLY A 306 -0.97 -16.60 39.89
CA GLY A 306 -2.09 -15.94 40.55
C GLY A 306 -2.13 -16.20 42.06
N VAL A 307 -1.94 -17.44 42.50
CA VAL A 307 -1.88 -17.79 43.93
C VAL A 307 -0.69 -17.11 44.63
N ILE A 308 0.49 -17.15 43.99
CA ILE A 308 1.70 -16.48 44.53
C ILE A 308 1.46 -14.97 44.58
N PHE A 309 0.90 -14.35 43.51
CA PHE A 309 0.58 -12.93 43.47
C PHE A 309 -0.36 -12.51 44.61
N VAL A 310 -1.46 -13.22 44.81
CA VAL A 310 -2.44 -12.92 45.87
C VAL A 310 -1.79 -13.08 47.23
N GLY A 311 -0.96 -14.13 47.45
CA GLY A 311 -0.24 -14.37 48.72
C GLY A 311 0.74 -13.25 49.01
N VAL A 312 1.56 -12.85 48.03
CA VAL A 312 2.58 -11.79 48.22
C VAL A 312 1.91 -10.43 48.44
N GLN A 313 0.90 -10.07 47.62
CA GLN A 313 0.17 -8.81 47.79
C GLN A 313 -0.61 -8.76 49.09
N GLY A 314 -1.24 -9.87 49.49
CA GLY A 314 -1.92 -9.99 50.76
C GLY A 314 -0.96 -9.81 51.96
N ALA A 315 0.21 -10.45 51.91
CA ALA A 315 1.25 -10.28 52.93
C ALA A 315 1.76 -8.84 53.00
N LEU A 316 2.01 -8.22 51.81
CA LEU A 316 2.45 -6.82 51.73
C LEU A 316 1.41 -5.88 52.39
N LEU A 317 0.13 -5.99 51.99
CA LEU A 317 -0.94 -5.19 52.60
C LEU A 317 -1.06 -5.43 54.11
N PHE A 318 -1.03 -6.70 54.54
CA PHE A 318 -1.03 -7.03 55.95
C PHE A 318 0.11 -6.35 56.72
N PHE A 319 1.35 -6.40 56.21
CA PHE A 319 2.51 -5.77 56.86
C PHE A 319 2.40 -4.24 56.85
N LEU A 320 1.90 -3.60 55.80
CA LEU A 320 1.66 -2.16 55.77
C LEU A 320 0.69 -1.72 56.86
N PHE A 321 -0.40 -2.45 57.07
CA PHE A 321 -1.35 -2.12 58.14
C PHE A 321 -0.87 -2.52 59.51
N ARG A 322 -0.26 -3.68 59.67
CA ARG A 322 0.14 -4.24 60.96
C ARG A 322 1.36 -3.54 61.57
N TYR A 323 2.33 -3.21 60.74
CA TYR A 323 3.61 -2.62 61.15
C TYR A 323 3.72 -1.13 60.79
N ARG A 324 2.63 -0.44 60.55
CA ARG A 324 2.61 1.00 60.34
C ARG A 324 3.24 1.74 61.52
N ALA A 325 3.92 2.84 61.28
CA ALA A 325 4.53 3.68 62.31
C ALA A 325 3.47 4.12 63.34
N ARG A 326 3.79 3.98 64.61
CA ARG A 326 2.97 4.44 65.76
C ARG A 326 3.86 5.13 66.73
N GLU A 327 3.36 6.19 67.39
CA GLU A 327 4.07 6.98 68.35
C GLU A 327 4.52 6.07 69.54
N GLY A 328 5.78 6.18 69.98
CA GLY A 328 6.38 5.38 71.04
C GLY A 328 6.74 3.92 70.71
N LYS A 329 6.49 3.43 69.49
CA LYS A 329 6.89 2.08 69.08
C LYS A 329 8.14 2.11 68.19
N LYS A 330 9.18 1.38 68.62
CA LYS A 330 10.39 1.18 67.82
C LYS A 330 10.28 -0.14 67.03
N ALA A 331 10.89 -0.17 65.81
CA ALA A 331 11.01 -1.40 65.05
C ALA A 331 11.88 -2.44 65.75
N THR A 332 11.47 -3.70 65.68
CA THR A 332 12.26 -4.82 66.22
C THR A 332 13.27 -5.24 65.14
N TYR A 333 14.53 -5.32 65.53
CA TYR A 333 15.56 -5.84 64.63
C TYR A 333 15.42 -7.36 64.50
N THR A 334 15.38 -7.87 63.29
CA THR A 334 15.32 -9.30 63.01
C THR A 334 16.49 -9.72 62.14
N HIS A 335 17.07 -10.90 62.44
CA HIS A 335 18.06 -11.53 61.58
C HIS A 335 17.40 -12.37 60.50
N GLY A 336 18.13 -12.68 59.39
CA GLY A 336 17.71 -13.62 58.39
C GLY A 336 17.38 -15.01 58.95
N ASN A 337 16.58 -15.78 58.23
CA ASN A 337 16.24 -17.16 58.64
C ASN A 337 16.55 -18.12 57.49
N ASN A 338 17.69 -18.81 57.60
CA ASN A 338 18.21 -19.71 56.58
C ASN A 338 17.19 -20.80 56.17
N ARG A 339 16.30 -21.26 57.07
CA ARG A 339 15.27 -22.25 56.72
C ARG A 339 14.23 -21.68 55.79
N VAL A 340 13.79 -20.47 56.07
CA VAL A 340 12.82 -19.76 55.21
C VAL A 340 13.45 -19.42 53.87
N GLU A 341 14.72 -19.02 53.85
CA GLU A 341 15.49 -18.73 52.65
C GLU A 341 15.61 -19.96 51.74
N VAL A 342 15.91 -21.11 52.28
CA VAL A 342 15.95 -22.38 51.55
C VAL A 342 14.55 -22.71 50.97
N ILE A 343 13.48 -22.58 51.79
CA ILE A 343 12.12 -22.89 51.35
C ILE A 343 11.70 -22.03 50.15
N TRP A 344 11.85 -20.69 50.21
CA TRP A 344 11.42 -19.81 49.12
C TRP A 344 12.33 -19.85 47.88
N THR A 345 13.52 -20.46 48.01
CA THR A 345 14.40 -20.71 46.85
C THR A 345 14.10 -22.06 46.19
N VAL A 346 13.98 -23.12 46.98
CA VAL A 346 13.84 -24.49 46.48
C VAL A 346 12.45 -24.75 45.88
N ILE A 347 11.39 -24.27 46.55
CA ILE A 347 10.02 -24.48 46.03
C ILE A 347 9.81 -23.87 44.62
N PRO A 348 10.12 -22.58 44.35
CA PRO A 348 10.04 -22.02 43.02
C PRO A 348 10.94 -22.73 42.01
N ALA A 349 12.15 -23.14 42.41
CA ALA A 349 13.04 -23.87 41.52
C ALA A 349 12.44 -25.22 41.06
N ILE A 350 11.83 -25.98 41.96
CA ILE A 350 11.13 -27.24 41.62
C ILE A 350 9.97 -26.98 40.68
N ILE A 351 9.16 -25.92 40.95
CA ILE A 351 8.04 -25.52 40.08
C ILE A 351 8.55 -25.18 38.66
N LEU A 352 9.62 -24.40 38.54
CA LEU A 352 10.21 -24.03 37.27
C LEU A 352 10.74 -25.24 36.49
N VAL A 353 11.43 -26.16 37.16
CA VAL A 353 11.90 -27.41 36.51
C VAL A 353 10.71 -28.23 35.96
N PHE A 354 9.66 -28.39 36.76
CA PHE A 354 8.46 -29.10 36.35
C PHE A 354 7.80 -28.43 35.14
N LEU A 355 7.60 -27.11 35.16
CA LEU A 355 7.02 -26.35 34.06
C LEU A 355 7.90 -26.42 32.82
N THR A 356 9.22 -26.38 32.96
CA THR A 356 10.15 -26.51 31.82
C THR A 356 10.01 -27.86 31.13
N ILE A 357 10.00 -28.97 31.92
CA ILE A 357 9.84 -30.33 31.35
C ILE A 357 8.50 -30.45 30.62
N TRP A 358 7.40 -29.97 31.23
CA TRP A 358 6.09 -30.02 30.59
C TRP A 358 6.02 -29.15 29.32
N SER A 359 6.50 -27.91 29.39
CA SER A 359 6.56 -27.02 28.23
C SER A 359 7.37 -27.61 27.08
N GLN A 360 8.53 -28.22 27.38
CA GLN A 360 9.37 -28.87 26.38
C GLN A 360 8.64 -30.06 25.71
N LYS A 361 7.87 -30.82 26.47
CA LYS A 361 7.06 -31.91 25.92
C LYS A 361 5.99 -31.38 24.93
N VAL A 362 5.23 -30.36 25.33
CA VAL A 362 4.22 -29.72 24.46
C VAL A 362 4.87 -29.12 23.23
N TRP A 363 5.99 -28.42 23.40
CA TRP A 363 6.74 -27.81 22.30
C TRP A 363 7.23 -28.84 21.30
N SER A 364 7.80 -29.96 21.74
CA SER A 364 8.30 -31.01 20.88
C SER A 364 7.19 -31.70 20.05
N GLU A 365 5.98 -31.83 20.58
CA GLU A 365 4.84 -32.34 19.84
C GLU A 365 4.41 -31.39 18.70
N ILE A 366 4.50 -30.08 18.90
CA ILE A 366 4.07 -29.06 17.93
C ILE A 366 5.15 -28.81 16.88
N ARG A 367 6.43 -28.80 17.30
CA ARG A 367 7.59 -28.42 16.48
C ARG A 367 8.44 -29.59 16.01
N GLY A 368 8.17 -30.80 16.47
CA GLY A 368 8.96 -32.00 16.20
C GLY A 368 8.89 -32.54 14.76
N GLY A 369 8.11 -31.89 13.91
CA GLY A 369 7.99 -32.18 12.49
C GLY A 369 6.56 -32.07 11.97
N VAL A 370 6.44 -31.91 10.66
CA VAL A 370 5.15 -31.89 9.97
C VAL A 370 4.62 -33.33 9.84
N PRO A 371 3.38 -33.62 10.22
CA PRO A 371 2.78 -34.95 10.04
C PRO A 371 2.82 -35.42 8.58
N GLN A 372 3.04 -36.73 8.38
CA GLN A 372 2.99 -37.32 7.04
C GLN A 372 1.59 -37.13 6.44
N GLY A 373 1.54 -36.80 5.14
CA GLY A 373 0.28 -36.60 4.43
C GLY A 373 -0.39 -35.24 4.73
N ALA A 374 0.28 -34.34 5.40
CA ALA A 374 -0.22 -32.95 5.59
C ALA A 374 -0.41 -32.25 4.24
N PHE A 375 -1.56 -31.59 4.08
CA PHE A 375 -1.89 -30.84 2.88
C PHE A 375 -1.00 -29.60 2.74
N PRO A 376 -0.24 -29.44 1.64
CA PRO A 376 0.71 -28.35 1.51
C PRO A 376 0.03 -27.07 1.05
N ILE A 377 0.41 -25.94 1.68
CA ILE A 377 -0.02 -24.59 1.32
C ILE A 377 1.19 -23.68 1.40
N GLU A 378 1.35 -22.76 0.46
CA GLU A 378 2.36 -21.70 0.54
C GLU A 378 1.69 -20.36 0.87
N ILE A 379 2.30 -19.60 1.80
CA ILE A 379 1.86 -18.24 2.14
C ILE A 379 3.06 -17.32 2.03
N GLN A 380 2.93 -16.31 1.18
CA GLN A 380 3.89 -15.23 1.03
C GLN A 380 3.34 -13.98 1.72
N ALA A 381 4.00 -13.57 2.81
CA ALA A 381 3.66 -12.36 3.52
C ALA A 381 4.25 -11.15 2.81
N GLU A 382 3.42 -10.17 2.52
CA GLU A 382 3.75 -8.92 1.84
C GLU A 382 3.18 -7.75 2.65
N GLN A 383 3.71 -6.54 2.51
CA GLN A 383 3.12 -5.34 3.10
C GLN A 383 1.89 -4.89 2.27
N PHE A 384 0.60 -5.12 2.62
CA PHE A 384 0.09 -5.62 3.91
C PHE A 384 -0.93 -6.72 3.61
N ALA A 385 -0.49 -7.81 3.00
CA ALA A 385 -1.33 -8.90 2.53
C ALA A 385 -0.71 -10.28 2.80
N TRP A 386 -1.58 -11.29 2.85
CA TRP A 386 -1.24 -12.71 2.87
C TRP A 386 -1.56 -13.30 1.51
N ASN A 387 -0.54 -13.53 0.67
CA ASN A 387 -0.69 -14.18 -0.64
C ASN A 387 -0.65 -15.70 -0.42
N VAL A 388 -1.79 -16.35 -0.55
CA VAL A 388 -1.94 -17.79 -0.34
C VAL A 388 -1.90 -18.51 -1.67
N ARG A 389 -1.18 -19.63 -1.75
CA ARG A 389 -1.04 -20.45 -2.94
C ARG A 389 -1.27 -21.90 -2.61
N TYR A 390 -2.05 -22.58 -3.44
CA TYR A 390 -2.31 -24.01 -3.44
C TYR A 390 -1.76 -24.59 -4.72
N ALA A 391 -1.17 -25.77 -4.64
CA ALA A 391 -0.78 -26.53 -5.84
C ALA A 391 -2.04 -26.88 -6.65
N GLY A 392 -1.95 -26.67 -7.95
CA GLY A 392 -2.99 -27.07 -8.90
C GLY A 392 -3.12 -28.59 -9.06
N PRO A 393 -3.86 -29.06 -10.07
CA PRO A 393 -4.04 -30.47 -10.37
C PRO A 393 -2.74 -31.25 -10.60
N ASP A 394 -1.65 -30.57 -11.02
CA ASP A 394 -0.33 -31.20 -11.21
C ASP A 394 0.41 -31.49 -9.89
N GLY A 395 -0.10 -31.00 -8.76
CA GLY A 395 0.46 -31.15 -7.42
C GLY A 395 1.78 -30.41 -7.18
N LYS A 396 2.16 -29.48 -8.06
CA LYS A 396 3.39 -28.68 -7.95
C LYS A 396 3.06 -27.23 -7.73
N PHE A 397 3.93 -26.52 -6.99
CA PHE A 397 3.86 -25.07 -6.83
C PHE A 397 4.68 -24.35 -7.91
N GLY A 398 4.24 -23.14 -8.29
CA GLY A 398 4.93 -22.30 -9.26
C GLY A 398 4.54 -22.59 -10.70
N THR A 399 3.45 -23.30 -10.92
CA THR A 399 2.90 -23.65 -12.24
C THR A 399 1.70 -22.76 -12.59
N ALA A 400 1.25 -22.79 -13.83
CA ALA A 400 0.18 -21.92 -14.32
C ALA A 400 -1.20 -22.27 -13.73
N ASP A 401 -1.36 -23.50 -13.25
CA ASP A 401 -2.57 -24.06 -12.64
C ASP A 401 -2.64 -23.87 -11.12
N ASP A 402 -1.66 -23.18 -10.51
CA ASP A 402 -1.71 -22.80 -9.09
C ASP A 402 -2.95 -21.96 -8.77
N ILE A 403 -3.68 -22.36 -7.73
CA ILE A 403 -4.78 -21.57 -7.18
C ILE A 403 -4.20 -20.49 -6.25
N LYS A 404 -4.52 -19.22 -6.48
CA LYS A 404 -4.00 -18.09 -5.72
C LYS A 404 -5.14 -17.29 -5.09
N THR A 405 -5.05 -17.02 -3.79
CA THR A 405 -5.97 -16.15 -3.08
C THR A 405 -5.20 -15.10 -2.29
N ILE A 406 -5.84 -13.97 -2.02
CA ILE A 406 -5.27 -12.88 -1.21
C ILE A 406 -6.09 -12.75 0.06
N ASN A 407 -5.41 -12.85 1.22
CA ASN A 407 -6.04 -12.73 2.54
C ASN A 407 -7.13 -13.78 2.84
N GLN A 408 -7.20 -14.85 2.06
CA GLN A 408 -8.17 -15.93 2.22
C GLN A 408 -7.42 -17.27 2.25
N LEU A 409 -7.44 -17.94 3.41
CA LEU A 409 -6.87 -19.28 3.59
C LEU A 409 -7.98 -20.28 3.77
N HIS A 410 -8.10 -21.24 2.86
CA HIS A 410 -9.12 -22.28 2.87
C HIS A 410 -8.47 -23.61 3.22
N ILE A 411 -9.04 -24.36 4.17
CA ILE A 411 -8.53 -25.68 4.58
C ILE A 411 -9.67 -26.63 4.91
N PRO A 412 -9.45 -27.94 4.81
CA PRO A 412 -10.39 -28.95 5.30
C PRO A 412 -10.28 -29.14 6.82
N VAL A 413 -11.38 -29.45 7.49
CA VAL A 413 -11.40 -29.89 8.88
C VAL A 413 -10.86 -31.32 9.03
N GLY A 414 -10.18 -31.60 10.17
CA GLY A 414 -9.71 -32.95 10.50
C GLY A 414 -8.58 -33.49 9.63
N LYS A 415 -7.90 -32.61 8.89
CA LYS A 415 -6.72 -32.93 8.11
C LYS A 415 -5.57 -32.02 8.49
N PRO A 416 -4.37 -32.54 8.79
CA PRO A 416 -3.22 -31.69 9.03
C PRO A 416 -2.86 -30.92 7.77
N VAL A 417 -2.60 -29.62 7.94
CA VAL A 417 -2.11 -28.73 6.87
C VAL A 417 -0.70 -28.29 7.20
N ARG A 418 0.16 -28.26 6.20
CA ARG A 418 1.49 -27.69 6.25
C ARG A 418 1.48 -26.35 5.57
N VAL A 419 1.82 -25.31 6.29
CA VAL A 419 1.93 -23.96 5.74
C VAL A 419 3.39 -23.58 5.65
N ARG A 420 3.85 -23.30 4.44
CA ARG A 420 5.18 -22.77 4.15
C ARG A 420 5.12 -21.25 4.09
N LEU A 421 5.80 -20.60 5.01
CA LEU A 421 5.79 -19.15 5.18
C LEU A 421 7.07 -18.53 4.61
N THR A 422 6.91 -17.50 3.77
CA THR A 422 8.01 -16.68 3.25
C THR A 422 7.61 -15.20 3.30
N SER A 423 8.56 -14.29 3.54
CA SER A 423 8.35 -12.87 3.42
C SER A 423 8.88 -12.38 2.07
N ILE A 424 8.08 -11.63 1.34
CA ILE A 424 8.45 -10.99 0.08
C ILE A 424 8.31 -9.47 0.21
N GLY A 425 9.19 -8.73 -0.44
CA GLY A 425 9.01 -7.28 -0.60
C GLY A 425 7.98 -7.01 -1.70
N LYS A 426 7.30 -5.88 -1.62
CA LYS A 426 6.23 -5.47 -2.53
C LYS A 426 6.61 -5.53 -4.01
N ASP A 427 7.88 -5.28 -4.34
CA ASP A 427 8.42 -5.36 -5.70
C ASP A 427 9.53 -6.42 -5.80
N GLY A 428 9.47 -7.45 -4.97
CA GLY A 428 10.56 -8.41 -4.81
C GLY A 428 11.80 -7.84 -4.10
N LYS A 429 11.71 -6.59 -3.59
CA LYS A 429 12.79 -5.87 -2.90
C LYS A 429 12.34 -5.49 -1.49
N HIS A 430 13.29 -5.42 -0.56
CA HIS A 430 13.08 -4.94 0.82
C HIS A 430 11.96 -5.66 1.58
N PRO A 431 11.97 -7.01 1.69
CA PRO A 431 11.00 -7.72 2.50
C PRO A 431 11.16 -7.32 3.96
N VAL A 432 10.04 -7.25 4.69
CA VAL A 432 10.01 -6.93 6.12
C VAL A 432 9.55 -8.14 6.93
N ILE A 433 9.81 -8.12 8.23
CA ILE A 433 9.32 -9.17 9.12
C ILE A 433 7.81 -9.03 9.30
N HIS A 434 7.10 -10.17 9.26
CA HIS A 434 5.69 -10.32 9.61
C HIS A 434 5.55 -11.40 10.69
N SER A 435 4.35 -11.58 11.24
CA SER A 435 4.06 -12.73 12.12
C SER A 435 2.68 -13.28 11.78
N PHE A 436 2.66 -14.50 11.26
CA PHE A 436 1.45 -15.21 10.93
C PHE A 436 0.80 -15.73 12.22
N PHE A 437 -0.35 -15.17 12.57
CA PHE A 437 -1.03 -15.44 13.83
C PHE A 437 -2.46 -15.90 13.60
N LEU A 438 -2.77 -17.09 14.11
CA LEU A 438 -4.10 -17.71 14.14
C LEU A 438 -4.50 -17.92 15.61
N PRO A 439 -5.24 -16.96 16.22
CA PRO A 439 -5.56 -16.99 17.65
C PRO A 439 -6.27 -18.26 18.11
N GLU A 440 -7.28 -18.70 17.37
CA GLU A 440 -8.10 -19.88 17.69
C GLU A 440 -7.36 -21.20 17.47
N VAL A 441 -6.36 -21.18 16.58
CA VAL A 441 -5.47 -22.36 16.35
C VAL A 441 -4.37 -22.44 17.42
N ARG A 442 -4.08 -21.37 18.11
CA ARG A 442 -2.90 -21.21 19.01
C ARG A 442 -1.57 -21.26 18.23
N LEU A 443 -1.58 -20.81 16.97
CA LEU A 443 -0.39 -20.76 16.13
C LEU A 443 0.04 -19.29 15.95
N LYS A 444 1.30 -19.03 16.31
CA LYS A 444 1.98 -17.78 16.02
C LYS A 444 3.38 -18.10 15.49
N GLN A 445 3.73 -17.55 14.33
CA GLN A 445 5.02 -17.76 13.69
C GLN A 445 5.49 -16.52 12.98
N ASP A 446 6.68 -16.05 13.33
CA ASP A 446 7.32 -14.95 12.63
C ASP A 446 7.74 -15.38 11.23
N VAL A 447 7.50 -14.50 10.27
CA VAL A 447 7.82 -14.69 8.85
C VAL A 447 8.98 -13.77 8.54
N VAL A 448 10.20 -14.33 8.60
CA VAL A 448 11.45 -13.57 8.55
C VAL A 448 11.94 -13.48 7.09
N PRO A 449 12.35 -12.29 6.60
CA PRO A 449 12.97 -12.14 5.30
C PRO A 449 14.13 -13.09 5.06
N GLY A 450 14.19 -13.70 3.88
CA GLY A 450 15.24 -14.63 3.49
C GLY A 450 15.11 -16.04 4.09
N MET A 451 14.10 -16.28 4.93
CA MET A 451 13.82 -17.60 5.50
C MET A 451 12.57 -18.23 4.91
N THR A 452 12.60 -19.56 4.74
CA THR A 452 11.41 -20.38 4.47
C THR A 452 11.11 -21.17 5.74
N ILE A 453 9.92 -20.99 6.31
CA ILE A 453 9.56 -21.57 7.60
C ILE A 453 8.31 -22.42 7.44
N ASP A 454 8.42 -23.69 7.77
CA ASP A 454 7.27 -24.62 7.75
C ASP A 454 6.61 -24.67 9.13
N VAL A 455 5.28 -24.49 9.15
CA VAL A 455 4.42 -24.73 10.30
C VAL A 455 3.30 -25.67 9.92
N TRP A 456 2.68 -26.32 10.91
CA TRP A 456 1.53 -27.18 10.66
C TRP A 456 0.48 -27.01 11.75
N PHE A 457 -0.75 -27.30 11.39
CA PHE A 457 -1.86 -27.42 12.32
C PHE A 457 -2.96 -28.30 11.71
N GLU A 458 -3.84 -28.77 12.59
CA GLU A 458 -5.02 -29.53 12.20
C GLU A 458 -6.22 -28.92 12.92
N ALA A 459 -7.19 -28.46 12.13
CA ALA A 459 -8.40 -27.84 12.65
C ALA A 459 -9.43 -28.92 13.02
N THR A 460 -10.09 -28.74 14.17
CA THR A 460 -11.06 -29.69 14.71
C THR A 460 -12.51 -29.26 14.46
N ARG A 461 -12.74 -28.07 13.88
CA ARG A 461 -14.07 -27.50 13.68
C ARG A 461 -14.12 -26.63 12.44
N THR A 462 -15.23 -26.66 11.72
CA THR A 462 -15.51 -25.76 10.59
C THR A 462 -15.84 -24.35 11.10
N GLY A 463 -15.63 -23.35 10.25
CA GLY A 463 -15.93 -21.96 10.55
C GLY A 463 -15.02 -20.97 9.81
N LYS A 464 -15.29 -19.67 10.03
CA LYS A 464 -14.44 -18.59 9.50
C LYS A 464 -13.77 -17.87 10.67
N TYR A 465 -12.45 -17.79 10.63
CA TYR A 465 -11.59 -17.29 11.70
C TYR A 465 -10.63 -16.22 11.16
N GLU A 466 -9.96 -15.51 12.06
CA GLU A 466 -9.07 -14.43 11.68
C GLU A 466 -7.63 -14.89 11.51
N ILE A 467 -6.93 -14.30 10.52
CA ILE A 467 -5.49 -14.29 10.37
C ILE A 467 -5.03 -12.88 10.67
N ALA A 468 -4.15 -12.70 11.66
CA ALA A 468 -3.61 -11.40 12.00
C ALA A 468 -2.10 -11.35 11.78
N CYS A 469 -1.57 -10.17 11.43
CA CYS A 469 -0.14 -9.91 11.55
C CYS A 469 0.16 -9.48 12.98
N SER A 470 1.08 -10.17 13.64
CA SER A 470 1.42 -9.95 15.07
C SER A 470 2.83 -9.39 15.27
N GLN A 471 3.48 -8.92 14.17
CA GLN A 471 4.77 -8.26 14.21
C GLN A 471 4.68 -6.96 13.40
N PHE A 472 5.15 -5.84 13.99
CA PHE A 472 5.09 -4.54 13.32
C PHE A 472 5.84 -4.60 11.98
N CYS A 473 5.09 -4.48 10.88
CA CYS A 473 5.58 -4.63 9.52
C CYS A 473 5.48 -3.34 8.69
N GLY A 474 5.10 -2.23 9.31
CA GLY A 474 4.95 -0.92 8.67
C GLY A 474 3.61 -0.24 8.98
N LEU A 475 3.30 0.85 8.28
CA LEU A 475 2.14 1.70 8.58
C LEU A 475 0.79 0.97 8.50
N GLY A 476 0.64 0.01 7.57
CA GLY A 476 -0.58 -0.78 7.42
C GLY A 476 -0.65 -2.03 8.30
N HIS A 477 0.29 -2.22 9.24
CA HIS A 477 0.36 -3.39 10.11
C HIS A 477 -0.97 -3.72 10.80
N TYR A 478 -1.66 -2.74 11.36
CA TYR A 478 -2.92 -2.91 12.09
C TYR A 478 -4.09 -3.38 11.19
N ARG A 479 -3.93 -3.28 9.86
CA ARG A 479 -4.90 -3.73 8.86
C ARG A 479 -4.49 -5.00 8.12
N MET A 480 -3.28 -5.52 8.36
CA MET A 480 -2.81 -6.75 7.74
C MET A 480 -3.56 -7.95 8.33
N ARG A 481 -4.78 -8.13 7.83
CA ARG A 481 -5.77 -9.11 8.25
C ARG A 481 -6.09 -10.06 7.09
N GLY A 482 -6.31 -11.31 7.41
CA GLY A 482 -6.86 -12.31 6.50
C GLY A 482 -7.92 -13.14 7.20
N PHE A 483 -8.49 -14.10 6.47
CA PHE A 483 -9.50 -15.02 6.98
C PHE A 483 -9.08 -16.45 6.73
N LEU A 484 -9.26 -17.29 7.76
CA LEU A 484 -9.12 -18.73 7.69
C LEU A 484 -10.52 -19.33 7.59
N SER A 485 -10.86 -19.89 6.45
CA SER A 485 -12.11 -20.63 6.20
C SER A 485 -11.86 -22.13 6.31
N ILE A 486 -12.45 -22.76 7.31
CA ILE A 486 -12.33 -24.21 7.56
C ILE A 486 -13.60 -24.88 7.08
N HIS A 487 -13.50 -25.66 6.04
CA HIS A 487 -14.59 -26.36 5.37
C HIS A 487 -14.75 -27.80 5.87
N SER A 488 -15.90 -28.42 5.60
CA SER A 488 -15.97 -29.88 5.57
C SER A 488 -15.08 -30.41 4.46
N GLN A 489 -14.74 -31.69 4.49
CA GLN A 489 -13.92 -32.32 3.44
C GLN A 489 -14.52 -32.10 2.04
N GLU A 490 -15.84 -32.36 1.91
CA GLU A 490 -16.60 -32.15 0.67
C GLU A 490 -16.62 -30.70 0.21
N GLY A 491 -16.84 -29.77 1.17
CA GLY A 491 -16.86 -28.33 0.89
C GLY A 491 -15.50 -27.81 0.43
N PHE A 492 -14.41 -28.36 0.96
CA PHE A 492 -13.06 -28.00 0.53
C PHE A 492 -12.76 -28.51 -0.87
N GLU A 493 -13.14 -29.76 -1.20
CA GLU A 493 -12.97 -30.32 -2.54
C GLU A 493 -13.79 -29.58 -3.59
N ALA A 494 -15.03 -29.17 -3.22
CA ALA A 494 -15.86 -28.34 -4.08
C ALA A 494 -15.19 -26.98 -4.34
N TRP A 495 -14.70 -26.33 -3.28
CA TRP A 495 -13.98 -25.07 -3.39
C TRP A 495 -12.73 -25.18 -4.28
N LEU A 496 -11.91 -26.24 -4.13
CA LEU A 496 -10.73 -26.46 -4.98
C LEU A 496 -11.10 -26.59 -6.46
N LYS A 497 -12.18 -27.35 -6.77
CA LYS A 497 -12.64 -27.52 -8.16
C LYS A 497 -13.17 -26.24 -8.78
N GLU A 498 -13.80 -25.39 -7.99
CA GLU A 498 -14.36 -24.12 -8.46
C GLU A 498 -13.25 -23.06 -8.64
N SER A 499 -12.16 -23.18 -7.89
CA SER A 499 -11.03 -22.24 -7.90
C SER A 499 -9.93 -22.61 -8.88
N ALA A 500 -9.89 -23.86 -9.39
CA ALA A 500 -8.97 -24.34 -10.42
C ALA A 500 -9.49 -23.97 -11.81
#